data_765a73cc16039f3bf77a5dd29f3bef0b
#
_entry.id   765a73cc16039f3bf77a5dd29f3bef0b
#
_cell.length_a   1.000
_cell.length_b   1.000
_cell.length_c   1.000
_cell.angle_alpha   90.00
_cell.angle_beta   90.00
_cell.angle_gamma   90.00
#
_symmetry.space_group_name_H-M   'P 1'
#
loop_
_entity.id
_entity.type
_entity.pdbx_description
1 polymer ?
#
loop_
_entity_poly.entity_id
_entity_poly.type
_entity_poly.pdbx_seq_one_letter_code
_entity_poly.pdbx_strand_id
1 'polypeptide(L)'
;MKNFRDLGGNKTEDGRTVKKGLFYRSAKLSNLSENDIKILRELNIKYIFDYRSDEEARKHPSTIISNIKNIRIPAMRELEESGGSFGSIEDMIDRLFEKDGAFNMLNNSYYNLPINNPSYKKLVELIRDYSNLPILNHCTAGKDRTGVGSAIILMILGVAAVERKELGILQFR
;
A
#
# COMPACT_ATOMS: atom_id res chain seq x y z
N MET A 1 3.32 16.02 3.09
CA MET A 1 3.26 14.57 2.69
C MET A 1 2.75 14.43 1.25
N LYS A 2 3.43 13.62 0.40
CA LYS A 2 2.96 13.35 -0.97
C LYS A 2 1.87 12.28 -0.97
N ASN A 3 0.90 12.39 -1.89
CA ASN A 3 -0.17 11.41 -2.12
C ASN A 3 -0.98 11.02 -0.86
N PHE A 4 -1.01 11.90 0.13
CA PHE A 4 -1.71 11.69 1.39
C PHE A 4 -3.21 11.94 1.24
N ARG A 5 -4.04 11.01 1.71
CA ARG A 5 -5.50 11.16 1.79
C ARG A 5 -6.16 10.13 2.69
N ASP A 6 -7.36 10.50 3.16
CA ASP A 6 -8.29 9.63 3.87
C ASP A 6 -9.01 8.70 2.87
N LEU A 7 -9.28 7.47 3.27
CA LEU A 7 -10.09 6.50 2.53
C LEU A 7 -11.58 6.56 2.91
N GLY A 8 -11.95 7.38 3.87
CA GLY A 8 -13.35 7.57 4.29
C GLY A 8 -14.15 8.41 3.30
N GLY A 9 -15.46 8.33 3.42
CA GLY A 9 -16.40 9.05 2.56
C GLY A 9 -16.96 8.25 1.38
N ASN A 10 -16.38 7.08 1.09
CA ASN A 10 -16.84 6.20 0.02
C ASN A 10 -18.13 5.48 0.39
N LYS A 11 -19.03 5.30 -0.57
CA LYS A 11 -20.28 4.56 -0.39
C LYS A 11 -20.04 3.06 -0.39
N THR A 12 -20.71 2.36 0.49
CA THR A 12 -20.74 0.90 0.51
C THR A 12 -21.92 0.36 -0.30
N GLU A 13 -21.85 -0.89 -0.75
CA GLU A 13 -22.91 -1.53 -1.55
C GLU A 13 -24.27 -1.56 -0.82
N ASP A 14 -24.25 -1.61 0.50
CA ASP A 14 -25.46 -1.56 1.35
C ASP A 14 -25.93 -0.13 1.67
N GLY A 15 -25.38 0.90 1.02
CA GLY A 15 -25.79 2.29 1.12
C GLY A 15 -25.18 3.08 2.29
N ARG A 16 -24.38 2.45 3.15
CA ARG A 16 -23.63 3.13 4.21
C ARG A 16 -22.47 3.95 3.63
N THR A 17 -21.74 4.62 4.48
CA THR A 17 -20.57 5.42 4.10
C THR A 17 -19.39 5.05 5.00
N VAL A 18 -18.24 4.80 4.41
CA VAL A 18 -17.00 4.55 5.15
C VAL A 18 -16.69 5.76 6.03
N LYS A 19 -16.53 5.52 7.33
CA LYS A 19 -16.21 6.59 8.29
C LYS A 19 -14.87 7.22 7.96
N LYS A 20 -14.83 8.56 7.93
CA LYS A 20 -13.59 9.33 7.80
C LYS A 20 -12.75 9.24 9.08
N GLY A 21 -11.45 9.50 8.93
CA GLY A 21 -10.55 9.60 10.08
C GLY A 21 -10.00 8.27 10.58
N LEU A 22 -10.20 7.15 9.87
CA LEU A 22 -9.77 5.83 10.32
C LEU A 22 -8.68 5.20 9.45
N PHE A 23 -8.72 5.43 8.15
CA PHE A 23 -7.83 4.80 7.18
C PHE A 23 -7.22 5.84 6.27
N TYR A 24 -5.91 5.93 6.28
CA TYR A 24 -5.16 6.89 5.47
C TYR A 24 -4.16 6.17 4.56
N ARG A 25 -3.82 6.83 3.48
CA ARG A 25 -2.73 6.38 2.58
C ARG A 25 -1.81 7.53 2.22
N SER A 26 -0.53 7.20 1.92
CA SER A 26 0.44 8.19 1.45
C SER A 26 1.57 7.56 0.61
N ALA A 27 2.45 8.40 0.07
CA ALA A 27 3.79 8.02 -0.33
C ALA A 27 4.70 7.88 0.91
N LYS A 28 5.98 7.55 0.69
CA LYS A 28 6.97 7.37 1.76
C LYS A 28 7.01 8.56 2.72
N LEU A 29 7.19 8.26 3.99
CA LEU A 29 7.22 9.21 5.09
C LEU A 29 8.66 9.58 5.50
N SER A 30 9.53 9.75 4.51
CA SER A 30 10.91 10.18 4.72
C SER A 30 10.99 11.70 4.66
N ASN A 31 11.82 12.30 5.50
CA ASN A 31 12.06 13.74 5.55
C ASN A 31 10.77 14.56 5.69
N LEU A 32 9.90 14.16 6.61
CA LEU A 32 8.68 14.89 6.89
C LEU A 32 9.00 16.27 7.49
N SER A 33 8.27 17.29 7.06
CA SER A 33 8.30 18.60 7.68
C SER A 33 7.66 18.56 9.07
N GLU A 34 7.95 19.56 9.91
CA GLU A 34 7.29 19.69 11.22
C GLU A 34 5.77 19.79 11.08
N ASN A 35 5.29 20.45 10.03
CA ASN A 35 3.86 20.55 9.73
C ASN A 35 3.27 19.17 9.37
N ASP A 36 3.98 18.33 8.59
CA ASP A 36 3.53 16.97 8.29
C ASP A 36 3.42 16.13 9.56
N ILE A 37 4.42 16.23 10.45
CA ILE A 37 4.43 15.52 11.74
C ILE A 37 3.27 15.98 12.63
N LYS A 38 3.03 17.31 12.68
CA LYS A 38 1.91 17.89 13.42
C LYS A 38 0.57 17.33 12.92
N ILE A 39 0.35 17.30 11.60
CA ILE A 39 -0.85 16.73 10.99
C ILE A 39 -1.04 15.26 11.42
N LEU A 40 -0.01 14.42 11.34
CA LEU A 40 -0.12 13.01 11.71
C LEU A 40 -0.46 12.82 13.20
N ARG A 41 0.03 13.70 14.08
CA ARG A 41 -0.32 13.72 15.50
C ARG A 41 -1.76 14.16 15.74
N GLU A 42 -2.21 15.23 15.08
CA GLU A 42 -3.59 15.74 15.18
C GLU A 42 -4.61 14.70 14.69
N LEU A 43 -4.27 13.93 13.67
CA LEU A 43 -5.08 12.81 13.19
C LEU A 43 -5.04 11.58 14.12
N ASN A 44 -4.26 11.63 15.21
CA ASN A 44 -4.10 10.56 16.19
C ASN A 44 -3.73 9.21 15.55
N ILE A 45 -2.90 9.22 14.49
CA ILE A 45 -2.45 8.00 13.83
C ILE A 45 -1.78 7.08 14.87
N LYS A 46 -2.25 5.84 14.99
CA LYS A 46 -1.69 4.86 15.91
C LYS A 46 -0.64 3.97 15.26
N TYR A 47 -0.89 3.59 14.02
CA TYR A 47 0.00 2.73 13.24
C TYR A 47 0.31 3.31 11.88
N ILE A 48 1.57 3.17 11.48
CA ILE A 48 2.03 3.34 10.11
C ILE A 48 2.41 1.98 9.58
N PHE A 49 1.80 1.55 8.48
CA PHE A 49 2.07 0.29 7.81
C PHE A 49 2.86 0.53 6.52
N ASP A 50 4.09 0.02 6.47
CA ASP A 50 5.05 0.24 5.39
C ASP A 50 5.25 -1.02 4.56
N TYR A 51 4.92 -0.94 3.27
CA TYR A 51 5.06 -2.04 2.30
C TYR A 51 6.44 -2.11 1.63
N ARG A 52 7.37 -1.22 1.95
CA ARG A 52 8.66 -1.12 1.28
C ARG A 52 9.60 -2.25 1.66
N SER A 53 10.49 -2.60 0.74
CA SER A 53 11.59 -3.50 1.00
C SER A 53 12.60 -2.90 2.00
N ASP A 54 13.49 -3.74 2.52
CA ASP A 54 14.56 -3.30 3.41
C ASP A 54 15.50 -2.32 2.74
N GLU A 55 15.78 -2.54 1.45
CA GLU A 55 16.62 -1.66 0.66
C GLU A 55 15.97 -0.29 0.46
N GLU A 56 14.69 -0.24 0.06
CA GLU A 56 13.95 1.02 -0.10
C GLU A 56 13.88 1.82 1.20
N ALA A 57 13.63 1.14 2.32
CA ALA A 57 13.56 1.78 3.62
C ALA A 57 14.93 2.26 4.13
N ARG A 58 16.01 1.56 3.80
CA ARG A 58 17.39 1.96 4.11
C ARG A 58 17.81 3.19 3.30
N LYS A 59 17.49 3.21 2.00
CA LYS A 59 17.76 4.38 1.14
C LYS A 59 16.96 5.62 1.55
N HIS A 60 15.76 5.41 2.07
CA HIS A 60 14.84 6.48 2.46
C HIS A 60 14.21 6.17 3.82
N PRO A 61 14.94 6.31 4.93
CA PRO A 61 14.39 6.03 6.27
C PRO A 61 13.13 6.82 6.55
N SER A 62 12.15 6.19 7.18
CA SER A 62 10.95 6.88 7.64
C SER A 62 11.27 7.78 8.82
N THR A 63 10.63 8.94 8.86
CA THR A 63 10.68 9.82 10.03
C THR A 63 10.02 9.12 11.21
N ILE A 64 10.74 9.01 12.33
CA ILE A 64 10.21 8.44 13.57
C ILE A 64 9.35 9.49 14.26
N ILE A 65 8.12 9.13 14.58
CA ILE A 65 7.17 10.02 15.26
C ILE A 65 6.79 9.38 16.59
N SER A 66 6.99 10.09 17.69
CA SER A 66 6.66 9.61 19.03
C SER A 66 5.18 9.19 19.12
N ASN A 67 4.91 8.08 19.79
CA ASN A 67 3.58 7.50 20.00
C ASN A 67 2.90 6.92 18.73
N ILE A 68 3.57 6.86 17.59
CA ILE A 68 3.09 6.15 16.40
C ILE A 68 3.92 4.88 16.21
N LYS A 69 3.26 3.73 16.16
CA LYS A 69 3.91 2.44 15.93
C LYS A 69 4.13 2.23 14.43
N ASN A 70 5.36 1.89 14.04
CA ASN A 70 5.70 1.57 12.65
C ASN A 70 5.80 0.05 12.49
N ILE A 71 5.05 -0.51 11.53
CA ILE A 71 5.12 -1.91 11.13
C ILE A 71 5.55 -1.93 9.68
N ARG A 72 6.68 -2.58 9.38
CA ARG A 72 7.13 -2.78 8.02
C ARG A 72 7.15 -4.25 7.68
N ILE A 73 6.40 -4.60 6.65
CA ILE A 73 6.39 -5.93 6.04
C ILE A 73 6.41 -5.72 4.53
N PRO A 74 7.50 -6.06 3.85
CA PRO A 74 7.61 -5.91 2.41
C PRO A 74 6.47 -6.63 1.67
N ALA A 75 5.73 -5.91 0.82
CA ALA A 75 4.69 -6.51 0.01
C ALA A 75 5.25 -7.11 -1.31
N MET A 76 6.43 -6.66 -1.74
CA MET A 76 7.19 -7.31 -2.80
C MET A 76 8.41 -7.94 -2.14
N ARG A 77 8.51 -9.26 -2.18
CA ARG A 77 9.74 -9.95 -1.84
C ARG A 77 10.77 -9.63 -2.92
N GLU A 78 11.97 -9.33 -2.51
CA GLU A 78 13.08 -9.27 -3.44
C GLU A 78 13.16 -10.62 -4.16
N LEU A 79 13.39 -10.60 -5.46
CA LEU A 79 13.32 -11.76 -6.36
C LEU A 79 14.23 -12.95 -5.94
N GLU A 80 15.14 -12.72 -4.99
CA GLU A 80 16.09 -13.70 -4.49
C GLU A 80 15.49 -14.77 -3.56
N GLU A 81 14.38 -14.51 -2.86
CA GLU A 81 13.80 -15.49 -1.92
C GLU A 81 12.77 -16.44 -2.56
N SER A 82 12.26 -16.14 -3.75
CA SER A 82 11.14 -16.89 -4.30
C SER A 82 11.53 -18.09 -5.16
N GLY A 83 12.80 -18.49 -5.26
CA GLY A 83 13.23 -19.71 -6.01
C GLY A 83 12.68 -19.80 -7.45
N GLY A 84 11.95 -18.81 -7.86
CA GLY A 84 11.47 -18.61 -9.22
C GLY A 84 12.61 -18.04 -10.03
N SER A 85 13.33 -18.90 -10.73
CA SER A 85 14.23 -18.56 -11.80
C SER A 85 13.48 -17.66 -12.79
N PHE A 86 13.56 -16.35 -12.58
CA PHE A 86 13.55 -15.47 -13.74
C PHE A 86 14.84 -15.84 -14.45
N GLY A 87 14.79 -16.48 -15.60
CA GLY A 87 15.94 -16.87 -16.37
C GLY A 87 17.13 -15.90 -16.33
N SER A 88 18.10 -16.05 -17.17
CA SER A 88 19.21 -15.10 -17.24
C SER A 88 18.71 -13.65 -17.39
N ILE A 89 19.57 -12.67 -17.15
CA ILE A 89 19.26 -11.24 -17.43
C ILE A 89 18.84 -11.08 -18.90
N GLU A 90 19.39 -11.91 -19.79
CA GLU A 90 19.00 -12.00 -21.19
C GLU A 90 17.54 -12.42 -21.35
N ASP A 91 17.06 -13.45 -20.66
CA ASP A 91 15.67 -13.90 -20.72
C ASP A 91 14.70 -12.80 -20.19
N MET A 92 15.14 -12.02 -19.21
CA MET A 92 14.34 -10.90 -18.70
C MET A 92 14.27 -9.75 -19.70
N ILE A 93 15.38 -9.48 -20.39
CA ILE A 93 15.47 -8.48 -21.46
C ILE A 93 14.60 -8.92 -22.64
N ASP A 94 14.69 -10.17 -23.08
CA ASP A 94 13.90 -10.69 -24.20
C ASP A 94 12.40 -10.59 -23.91
N ARG A 95 11.95 -10.93 -22.70
CA ARG A 95 10.55 -10.77 -22.27
C ARG A 95 10.09 -9.31 -22.23
N LEU A 96 10.98 -8.36 -21.93
CA LEU A 96 10.65 -6.92 -21.95
C LEU A 96 10.45 -6.41 -23.38
N PHE A 97 11.13 -6.98 -24.36
CA PHE A 97 11.03 -6.61 -25.78
C PHE A 97 9.99 -7.43 -26.55
N GLU A 98 9.37 -8.48 -25.97
CA GLU A 98 8.20 -9.11 -26.54
C GLU A 98 7.05 -8.09 -26.64
N LYS A 99 6.23 -8.22 -27.68
CA LYS A 99 5.01 -7.40 -27.86
C LYS A 99 4.14 -7.52 -26.59
N ASP A 100 3.98 -6.43 -25.87
CA ASP A 100 3.28 -6.35 -24.57
C ASP A 100 4.01 -7.03 -23.38
N GLY A 101 5.26 -7.48 -23.54
CA GLY A 101 6.00 -8.21 -22.50
C GLY A 101 6.15 -7.42 -21.21
N ALA A 102 6.53 -6.14 -21.28
CA ALA A 102 6.63 -5.26 -20.12
C ALA A 102 5.25 -5.06 -19.44
N PHE A 103 4.18 -4.94 -20.21
CA PHE A 103 2.81 -4.79 -19.71
C PHE A 103 2.34 -6.08 -19.02
N ASN A 104 2.59 -7.24 -19.63
CA ASN A 104 2.24 -8.55 -19.08
C ASN A 104 3.03 -8.86 -17.79
N MET A 105 4.30 -8.52 -17.73
CA MET A 105 5.14 -8.71 -16.55
C MET A 105 4.68 -7.83 -15.38
N LEU A 106 4.35 -6.57 -15.65
CA LEU A 106 3.78 -5.66 -14.65
C LEU A 106 2.40 -6.15 -14.21
N ASN A 107 1.52 -6.49 -15.13
CA ASN A 107 0.18 -7.00 -14.83
C ASN A 107 0.23 -8.26 -13.96
N ASN A 108 1.02 -9.25 -14.33
CA ASN A 108 1.17 -10.48 -13.54
C ASN A 108 1.69 -10.21 -12.13
N SER A 109 2.65 -9.29 -11.98
CA SER A 109 3.14 -8.88 -10.66
C SER A 109 2.06 -8.25 -9.80
N TYR A 110 1.18 -7.43 -10.38
CA TYR A 110 0.08 -6.78 -9.65
C TYR A 110 -1.07 -7.73 -9.34
N TYR A 111 -1.45 -8.62 -10.26
CA TYR A 111 -2.51 -9.62 -10.01
C TYR A 111 -2.14 -10.56 -8.88
N ASN A 112 -0.88 -10.96 -8.81
CA ASN A 112 -0.40 -11.89 -7.79
C ASN A 112 -0.03 -11.20 -6.46
N LEU A 113 0.12 -9.88 -6.46
CA LEU A 113 0.56 -9.13 -5.29
C LEU A 113 -0.32 -9.35 -4.05
N PRO A 114 -1.66 -9.38 -4.11
CA PRO A 114 -2.50 -9.59 -2.94
C PRO A 114 -2.61 -11.07 -2.52
N ILE A 115 -2.29 -12.03 -3.41
CA ILE A 115 -2.54 -13.45 -3.17
C ILE A 115 -1.48 -14.02 -2.23
N ASN A 116 -1.94 -14.61 -1.11
CA ASN A 116 -1.08 -15.22 -0.08
C ASN A 116 0.06 -14.32 0.43
N ASN A 117 -0.04 -13.01 0.27
CA ASN A 117 0.97 -12.07 0.66
C ASN A 117 0.92 -11.77 2.16
N PRO A 118 1.99 -12.05 2.93
CA PRO A 118 2.02 -11.87 4.38
C PRO A 118 1.82 -10.40 4.81
N SER A 119 2.24 -9.44 3.98
CA SER A 119 2.06 -8.02 4.25
C SER A 119 0.57 -7.65 4.31
N TYR A 120 -0.21 -8.05 3.30
CA TYR A 120 -1.64 -7.75 3.29
C TYR A 120 -2.43 -8.58 4.30
N LYS A 121 -2.01 -9.82 4.59
CA LYS A 121 -2.59 -10.61 5.70
C LYS A 121 -2.41 -9.86 7.02
N LYS A 122 -1.21 -9.36 7.29
CA LYS A 122 -0.93 -8.61 8.52
C LYS A 122 -1.70 -7.29 8.60
N LEU A 123 -1.85 -6.58 7.46
CA LEU A 123 -2.71 -5.40 7.41
C LEU A 123 -4.14 -5.73 7.82
N VAL A 124 -4.72 -6.82 7.27
CA VAL A 124 -6.09 -7.26 7.60
C VAL A 124 -6.22 -7.63 9.07
N GLU A 125 -5.26 -8.35 9.64
CA GLU A 125 -5.25 -8.64 11.09
C GLU A 125 -5.25 -7.36 11.91
N LEU A 126 -4.43 -6.37 11.53
CA LEU A 126 -4.26 -5.13 12.27
C LEU A 126 -5.55 -4.30 12.28
N ILE A 127 -6.23 -4.18 11.14
CA ILE A 127 -7.44 -3.36 11.01
C ILE A 127 -8.71 -4.01 11.62
N ARG A 128 -8.68 -5.30 11.91
CA ARG A 128 -9.77 -5.98 12.61
C ARG A 128 -9.97 -5.50 14.03
N ASP A 129 -8.91 -5.06 14.67
CA ASP A 129 -8.99 -4.46 16.01
C ASP A 129 -9.14 -2.95 15.88
N TYR A 130 -10.34 -2.45 16.22
CA TYR A 130 -10.65 -1.03 16.18
C TYR A 130 -9.72 -0.19 17.07
N SER A 131 -9.16 -0.79 18.12
CA SER A 131 -8.20 -0.10 19.00
C SER A 131 -6.90 0.30 18.28
N ASN A 132 -6.59 -0.32 17.13
CA ASN A 132 -5.42 0.01 16.31
C ASN A 132 -5.65 1.19 15.35
N LEU A 133 -6.86 1.68 15.24
CA LEU A 133 -7.19 2.77 14.34
C LEU A 133 -7.04 4.14 15.04
N PRO A 134 -6.72 5.21 14.34
CA PRO A 134 -6.46 5.32 12.89
C PRO A 134 -5.13 4.71 12.42
N ILE A 135 -5.11 4.20 11.19
CA ILE A 135 -3.92 3.65 10.53
C ILE A 135 -3.59 4.37 9.23
N LEU A 136 -2.30 4.55 8.95
CA LEU A 136 -1.80 5.04 7.68
C LEU A 136 -0.99 3.93 7.00
N ASN A 137 -1.33 3.60 5.75
CA ASN A 137 -0.57 2.65 4.95
C ASN A 137 0.19 3.34 3.81
N HIS A 138 1.43 2.93 3.56
CA HIS A 138 2.28 3.56 2.54
C HIS A 138 3.28 2.60 1.89
N CYS A 139 3.80 3.03 0.73
CA CYS A 139 4.98 2.47 0.09
C CYS A 139 5.91 3.61 -0.37
N THR A 140 6.67 3.45 -1.43
CA THR A 140 7.56 4.52 -1.94
C THR A 140 6.77 5.63 -2.62
N ALA A 141 5.98 5.33 -3.65
CA ALA A 141 5.17 6.31 -4.37
C ALA A 141 3.77 6.50 -3.79
N GLY A 142 3.29 5.58 -2.95
CA GLY A 142 1.93 5.57 -2.44
C GLY A 142 0.89 5.22 -3.51
N LYS A 143 1.29 4.55 -4.59
CA LYS A 143 0.43 4.17 -5.71
C LYS A 143 0.07 2.68 -5.66
N ASP A 144 0.96 1.83 -6.08
CA ASP A 144 0.73 0.42 -6.39
C ASP A 144 0.49 -0.44 -5.14
N ARG A 145 1.52 -0.77 -4.39
CA ARG A 145 1.43 -1.56 -3.14
C ARG A 145 0.44 -0.96 -2.15
N THR A 146 0.48 0.35 -1.98
CA THR A 146 -0.47 1.11 -1.16
C THR A 146 -1.87 1.08 -1.77
N GLY A 147 -1.99 1.09 -3.10
CA GLY A 147 -3.25 0.96 -3.81
C GLY A 147 -3.94 -0.37 -3.52
N VAL A 148 -3.19 -1.47 -3.63
CA VAL A 148 -3.69 -2.83 -3.29
C VAL A 148 -4.14 -2.89 -1.83
N GLY A 149 -3.33 -2.42 -0.88
CA GLY A 149 -3.71 -2.39 0.54
C GLY A 149 -4.97 -1.56 0.81
N SER A 150 -5.07 -0.38 0.16
CA SER A 150 -6.26 0.47 0.26
C SER A 150 -7.50 -0.19 -0.36
N ALA A 151 -7.34 -0.89 -1.50
CA ALA A 151 -8.42 -1.64 -2.14
C ALA A 151 -8.93 -2.78 -1.23
N ILE A 152 -8.02 -3.50 -0.57
CA ILE A 152 -8.37 -4.55 0.40
C ILE A 152 -9.16 -3.95 1.57
N ILE A 153 -8.71 -2.82 2.15
CA ILE A 153 -9.43 -2.13 3.23
C ILE A 153 -10.85 -1.79 2.77
N LEU A 154 -11.01 -1.14 1.61
CA LEU A 154 -12.31 -0.72 1.10
C LEU A 154 -13.20 -1.90 0.73
N MET A 155 -12.63 -2.98 0.20
CA MET A 155 -13.37 -4.22 -0.08
C MET A 155 -13.94 -4.85 1.20
N ILE A 156 -13.15 -4.91 2.28
CA ILE A 156 -13.60 -5.43 3.58
C ILE A 156 -14.71 -4.55 4.15
N LEU A 157 -14.68 -3.26 3.88
CA LEU A 157 -15.69 -2.29 4.31
C LEU A 157 -16.93 -2.25 3.38
N GLY A 158 -16.98 -3.08 2.34
CA GLY A 158 -18.12 -3.21 1.45
C GLY A 158 -18.23 -2.14 0.35
N VAL A 159 -17.13 -1.46 0.02
CA VAL A 159 -17.13 -0.50 -1.10
C VAL A 159 -17.06 -1.23 -2.44
N ALA A 160 -17.91 -0.88 -3.40
CA ALA A 160 -17.98 -1.50 -4.73
C ALA A 160 -16.66 -1.40 -5.52
N ALA A 161 -16.42 -2.37 -6.40
CA ALA A 161 -15.19 -2.42 -7.20
C ALA A 161 -15.03 -1.22 -8.13
N VAL A 162 -16.13 -0.69 -8.67
CA VAL A 162 -16.13 0.47 -9.57
C VAL A 162 -15.66 1.72 -8.86
N GLU A 163 -16.21 2.01 -7.67
CA GLU A 163 -15.79 3.18 -6.87
C GLU A 163 -14.32 3.08 -6.44
N ARG A 164 -13.83 1.86 -6.14
CA ARG A 164 -12.41 1.65 -5.85
C ARG A 164 -11.49 2.04 -7.01
N LYS A 165 -11.94 1.84 -8.25
CA LYS A 165 -11.20 2.19 -9.47
C LYS A 165 -11.15 3.71 -9.70
N GLU A 166 -12.25 4.41 -9.48
CA GLU A 166 -12.35 5.86 -9.63
C GLU A 166 -11.47 6.62 -8.62
N LEU A 167 -11.21 6.03 -7.46
CA LEU A 167 -10.30 6.59 -6.46
C LEU A 167 -8.82 6.50 -6.84
N GLY A 168 -8.47 6.04 -8.04
CA GLY A 168 -7.09 5.82 -8.47
C GLY A 168 -6.35 4.75 -7.64
N ILE A 169 -7.12 3.88 -6.99
CA ILE A 169 -6.59 2.79 -6.17
C ILE A 169 -6.13 1.63 -7.06
N LEU A 170 -6.79 1.49 -8.22
CA LEU A 170 -6.48 0.52 -9.26
C LEU A 170 -6.45 1.26 -10.61
N GLN A 171 -5.42 2.06 -10.85
CA GLN A 171 -5.15 2.61 -12.19
C GLN A 171 -4.39 1.58 -13.02
N PHE A 172 -5.11 0.58 -13.52
CA PHE A 172 -4.62 -0.26 -14.60
C PHE A 172 -5.33 0.18 -15.90
N ARG A 173 -4.64 0.90 -16.72
CA ARG A 173 -4.90 0.99 -18.16
C ARG A 173 -3.87 0.20 -18.88
#